data_9c5ceb82fcc92730c40ff08089e384c5
#
_entry.id   9c5ceb82fcc92730c40ff08089e384c5
#
_cell.length_a   1.000
_cell.length_b   1.000
_cell.length_c   1.000
_cell.angle_alpha   90.00
_cell.angle_beta   90.00
_cell.angle_gamma   90.00
#
_symmetry.space_group_name_H-M   'P 1'
#
loop_
_entity.id
_entity.type
_entity.pdbx_description
1 polymer ?
#
loop_
_entity_poly.entity_id
_entity_poly.type
_entity_poly.pdbx_seq_one_letter_code
_entity_poly.pdbx_strand_id
1 'polypeptide(L)'
;SPSAARPPHHPPIPLYFNLFETLRENTPISEIYARYRPQRIDIAGAQEHPTPLVESIAMASVAPPVPSLQAAKGLRLPNRLIAEGHLSEAQLETIIMANDAHARDLPGKFTIDEDQTKMLRSDEEAAARAYRLGYFLGDGTGCGKGRECAGLILVNWLSGRRKAVWVSKSATLIEDALRDWTDLGGSPADIQPLSKWKPDQQVTMGDGIMFVTYATLRSAGKCGTTRLNQLLDRMAGDFDGMCAFRDAHATAKSAGPERGLAC
;
A
#
# COMPACT_ATOMS: atom_id res chain seq x y z
N SER A 1 6.36 19.39 22.93
CA SER A 1 5.85 18.06 23.28
C SER A 1 5.22 17.46 22.04
N PRO A 2 5.58 16.24 21.59
CA PRO A 2 4.93 15.59 20.48
C PRO A 2 3.49 15.25 20.91
N SER A 3 2.50 15.76 20.17
CA SER A 3 1.11 15.35 20.32
C SER A 3 1.04 13.85 20.05
N ALA A 4 0.82 13.05 21.09
CA ALA A 4 0.53 11.64 20.92
C ALA A 4 -0.74 11.51 20.07
N ALA A 5 -0.59 10.89 18.90
CA ALA A 5 -1.72 10.54 18.06
C ALA A 5 -2.74 9.79 18.93
N ARG A 6 -3.95 10.31 19.03
CA ARG A 6 -5.05 9.61 19.73
C ARG A 6 -5.25 8.26 19.04
N PRO A 7 -5.25 7.17 19.79
CA PRO A 7 -5.63 5.88 19.22
C PRO A 7 -7.06 6.00 18.66
N PRO A 8 -7.37 5.28 17.59
CA PRO A 8 -8.73 5.25 17.07
C PRO A 8 -9.71 4.91 18.19
N HIS A 9 -10.87 5.59 18.24
CA HIS A 9 -11.86 5.53 19.32
C HIS A 9 -12.39 4.12 19.66
N HIS A 10 -12.05 3.11 18.88
CA HIS A 10 -12.38 1.72 19.09
C HIS A 10 -11.12 0.85 19.00
N PRO A 11 -10.91 -0.07 19.94
CA PRO A 11 -9.76 -0.98 19.88
C PRO A 11 -9.83 -1.82 18.60
N PRO A 12 -8.71 -2.00 17.90
CA PRO A 12 -8.66 -2.84 16.72
C PRO A 12 -8.90 -4.30 17.13
N ILE A 13 -9.82 -4.96 16.43
CA ILE A 13 -10.10 -6.38 16.61
C ILE A 13 -9.42 -7.19 15.50
N PRO A 14 -9.13 -8.47 15.74
CA PRO A 14 -8.71 -9.36 14.68
C PRO A 14 -9.75 -9.39 13.56
N LEU A 15 -9.31 -9.32 12.32
CA LEU A 15 -10.17 -9.50 11.17
C LEU A 15 -10.40 -11.00 10.97
N TYR A 16 -11.64 -11.44 11.14
CA TYR A 16 -12.03 -12.82 10.90
C TYR A 16 -12.57 -12.97 9.48
N PHE A 17 -12.05 -13.95 8.78
CA PHE A 17 -12.57 -14.36 7.48
C PHE A 17 -12.49 -15.87 7.34
N ASN A 18 -13.37 -16.41 6.50
CA ASN A 18 -13.37 -17.79 6.11
C ASN A 18 -12.84 -17.92 4.69
N LEU A 19 -12.23 -19.06 4.38
CA LEU A 19 -11.86 -19.40 3.01
C LEU A 19 -12.93 -20.31 2.44
N PHE A 20 -13.41 -20.01 1.25
CA PHE A 20 -14.25 -20.93 0.52
C PHE A 20 -13.41 -22.08 -0.03
N GLU A 21 -13.83 -23.33 0.17
CA GLU A 21 -13.20 -24.51 -0.40
C GLU A 21 -13.32 -24.52 -1.93
N THR A 22 -14.47 -24.10 -2.43
CA THR A 22 -14.74 -23.90 -3.86
C THR A 22 -14.85 -22.41 -4.17
N LEU A 23 -14.42 -22.02 -5.36
CA LEU A 23 -14.60 -20.63 -5.81
C LEU A 23 -16.08 -20.29 -5.90
N ARG A 24 -16.44 -19.07 -5.48
CA ARG A 24 -17.73 -18.49 -5.84
C ARG A 24 -17.80 -18.33 -7.36
N GLU A 25 -18.91 -18.72 -7.94
CA GLU A 25 -19.16 -18.41 -9.34
C GLU A 25 -19.53 -16.93 -9.49
N ASN A 26 -18.83 -16.25 -10.37
CA ASN A 26 -19.16 -14.88 -10.72
C ASN A 26 -20.35 -14.88 -11.70
N THR A 27 -21.31 -14.01 -11.45
CA THR A 27 -22.50 -13.88 -12.30
C THR A 27 -22.17 -13.10 -13.56
N PRO A 28 -22.24 -13.69 -14.76
CA PRO A 28 -22.10 -12.95 -16.00
C PRO A 28 -23.18 -11.87 -16.13
N ILE A 29 -22.78 -10.67 -16.51
CA ILE A 29 -23.67 -9.53 -16.78
C ILE A 29 -23.69 -9.17 -18.26
N SER A 30 -22.71 -9.66 -19.03
CA SER A 30 -22.63 -9.55 -20.49
C SER A 30 -21.74 -10.68 -21.04
N GLU A 31 -21.53 -10.70 -22.34
CA GLU A 31 -20.63 -11.67 -23.01
C GLU A 31 -19.17 -11.54 -22.59
N ILE A 32 -18.75 -10.35 -22.08
CA ILE A 32 -17.35 -10.04 -21.78
C ILE A 32 -17.11 -9.66 -20.33
N TYR A 33 -18.16 -9.41 -19.54
CA TYR A 33 -18.05 -8.98 -18.15
C TYR A 33 -18.89 -9.82 -17.20
N ALA A 34 -18.32 -10.09 -16.01
CA ALA A 34 -19.01 -10.66 -14.88
C ALA A 34 -18.99 -9.66 -13.70
N ARG A 35 -19.96 -9.79 -12.79
CA ARG A 35 -19.95 -9.04 -11.54
C ARG A 35 -18.81 -9.55 -10.68
N TYR A 36 -17.97 -8.64 -10.20
CA TYR A 36 -16.91 -8.99 -9.28
C TYR A 36 -17.41 -9.10 -7.83
N ARG A 37 -17.04 -10.18 -7.18
CA ARG A 37 -17.12 -10.41 -5.74
C ARG A 37 -15.92 -11.24 -5.29
N PRO A 38 -15.45 -11.10 -4.03
CA PRO A 38 -14.42 -11.99 -3.50
C PRO A 38 -14.79 -13.46 -3.70
N GLN A 39 -13.93 -14.20 -4.39
CA GLN A 39 -14.20 -15.60 -4.75
C GLN A 39 -13.74 -16.60 -3.69
N ARG A 40 -12.70 -16.25 -2.93
CA ARG A 40 -12.04 -17.13 -1.96
C ARG A 40 -12.31 -16.75 -0.52
N ILE A 41 -12.61 -15.50 -0.28
CA ILE A 41 -12.62 -14.93 1.07
C ILE A 41 -14.05 -14.47 1.40
N ASP A 42 -14.54 -14.95 2.54
CA ASP A 42 -15.78 -14.48 3.14
C ASP A 42 -15.48 -13.76 4.44
N ILE A 43 -15.84 -12.49 4.51
CA ILE A 43 -15.54 -11.63 5.64
C ILE A 43 -16.83 -11.32 6.35
N ALA A 44 -16.98 -11.83 7.57
CA ALA A 44 -18.19 -11.66 8.36
C ALA A 44 -18.54 -10.18 8.57
N GLY A 45 -19.73 -9.78 8.15
CA GLY A 45 -20.25 -8.42 8.30
C GLY A 45 -19.71 -7.42 7.28
N ALA A 46 -18.87 -7.84 6.32
CA ALA A 46 -18.43 -6.97 5.26
C ALA A 46 -19.60 -6.62 4.32
N GLN A 47 -19.59 -5.38 3.84
CA GLN A 47 -20.60 -4.88 2.92
C GLN A 47 -20.08 -4.91 1.48
N GLU A 48 -20.98 -5.10 0.53
CA GLU A 48 -20.64 -4.98 -0.88
C GLU A 48 -20.13 -3.55 -1.19
N HIS A 49 -19.33 -3.44 -2.23
CA HIS A 49 -18.89 -2.12 -2.71
C HIS A 49 -20.12 -1.31 -3.16
N PRO A 50 -20.23 -0.02 -2.79
CA PRO A 50 -21.42 0.80 -3.08
C PRO A 50 -21.71 0.93 -4.58
N THR A 51 -20.68 0.83 -5.42
CA THR A 51 -20.84 0.74 -6.88
C THR A 51 -20.57 -0.69 -7.30
N PRO A 52 -21.42 -1.31 -8.16
CA PRO A 52 -21.16 -2.65 -8.66
C PRO A 52 -19.81 -2.73 -9.35
N LEU A 53 -18.93 -3.60 -8.84
CA LEU A 53 -17.64 -3.87 -9.46
C LEU A 53 -17.82 -4.93 -10.54
N VAL A 54 -17.01 -4.83 -11.58
CA VAL A 54 -17.02 -5.77 -12.70
C VAL A 54 -15.62 -6.18 -13.08
N GLU A 55 -15.48 -7.41 -13.55
CA GLU A 55 -14.23 -7.92 -14.12
C GLU A 55 -14.51 -8.56 -15.49
N SER A 56 -13.48 -8.72 -16.31
CA SER A 56 -13.64 -9.46 -17.56
C SER A 56 -13.85 -10.94 -17.28
N ILE A 57 -14.64 -11.65 -18.11
CA ILE A 57 -14.84 -13.09 -17.98
C ILE A 57 -13.49 -13.84 -18.06
N ALA A 58 -12.54 -13.35 -18.84
CA ALA A 58 -11.21 -13.92 -18.91
C ALA A 58 -10.47 -13.85 -17.56
N MET A 59 -10.59 -12.73 -16.82
CA MET A 59 -10.01 -12.60 -15.46
C MET A 59 -10.80 -13.41 -14.44
N ALA A 60 -12.11 -13.43 -14.54
CA ALA A 60 -12.97 -14.23 -13.65
C ALA A 60 -12.66 -15.73 -13.70
N SER A 61 -12.08 -16.22 -14.81
CA SER A 61 -11.66 -17.61 -14.97
C SER A 61 -10.32 -17.93 -14.25
N VAL A 62 -9.59 -16.90 -13.79
CA VAL A 62 -8.31 -17.09 -13.10
C VAL A 62 -8.58 -17.18 -11.61
N ALA A 63 -8.26 -18.33 -11.02
CA ALA A 63 -8.42 -18.52 -9.59
C ALA A 63 -7.51 -17.56 -8.80
N PRO A 64 -8.04 -16.76 -7.87
CA PRO A 64 -7.21 -15.93 -7.02
C PRO A 64 -6.35 -16.79 -6.09
N PRO A 65 -5.18 -16.30 -5.68
CA PRO A 65 -4.36 -17.01 -4.71
C PRO A 65 -5.09 -17.20 -3.39
N VAL A 66 -4.71 -18.23 -2.63
CA VAL A 66 -5.22 -18.47 -1.29
C VAL A 66 -4.30 -17.76 -0.29
N PRO A 67 -4.80 -16.80 0.50
CA PRO A 67 -3.97 -16.16 1.52
C PRO A 67 -3.62 -17.13 2.64
N SER A 68 -2.45 -16.96 3.23
CA SER A 68 -2.04 -17.74 4.40
C SER A 68 -2.89 -17.38 5.61
N LEU A 69 -3.46 -18.39 6.26
CA LEU A 69 -4.20 -18.18 7.51
C LEU A 69 -3.33 -17.61 8.65
N GLN A 70 -2.01 -17.81 8.58
CA GLN A 70 -1.09 -17.21 9.56
C GLN A 70 -0.91 -15.71 9.37
N ALA A 71 -0.80 -15.25 8.13
CA ALA A 71 -0.75 -13.82 7.83
C ALA A 71 -2.04 -13.09 8.27
N ALA A 72 -3.17 -13.78 8.18
CA ALA A 72 -4.46 -13.28 8.62
C ALA A 72 -4.56 -13.11 10.15
N LYS A 73 -3.92 -13.97 10.94
CA LYS A 73 -4.01 -13.93 12.41
C LYS A 73 -3.46 -12.64 13.03
N GLY A 74 -2.58 -11.92 12.32
CA GLY A 74 -2.03 -10.63 12.75
C GLY A 74 -2.81 -9.42 12.25
N LEU A 75 -3.75 -9.61 11.31
CA LEU A 75 -4.48 -8.53 10.68
C LEU A 75 -5.54 -7.98 11.64
N ARG A 76 -5.43 -6.71 11.99
CA ARG A 76 -6.36 -6.02 12.90
C ARG A 76 -6.90 -4.76 12.26
N LEU A 77 -8.19 -4.57 12.37
CA LEU A 77 -8.88 -3.34 11.95
C LEU A 77 -9.94 -2.96 12.98
N PRO A 78 -10.29 -1.69 13.15
CA PRO A 78 -11.46 -1.27 13.92
C PRO A 78 -12.73 -1.88 13.31
N ASN A 79 -13.53 -2.55 14.11
CA ASN A 79 -14.76 -3.24 13.65
C ASN A 79 -15.72 -2.31 12.88
N ARG A 80 -15.79 -1.04 13.27
CA ARG A 80 -16.64 -0.05 12.61
C ARG A 80 -16.32 0.09 11.11
N LEU A 81 -15.06 -0.09 10.70
CA LEU A 81 -14.66 0.04 9.31
C LEU A 81 -15.31 -1.04 8.42
N ILE A 82 -15.61 -2.19 9.02
CA ILE A 82 -16.29 -3.30 8.38
C ILE A 82 -17.81 -3.12 8.50
N ALA A 83 -18.30 -2.96 9.73
CA ALA A 83 -19.73 -2.90 10.03
C ALA A 83 -20.43 -1.68 9.40
N GLU A 84 -19.75 -0.54 9.32
CA GLU A 84 -20.29 0.69 8.71
C GLU A 84 -19.95 0.81 7.21
N GLY A 85 -19.27 -0.19 6.63
CA GLY A 85 -18.96 -0.22 5.20
C GLY A 85 -17.92 0.80 4.74
N HIS A 86 -17.07 1.31 5.66
CA HIS A 86 -15.95 2.18 5.28
C HIS A 86 -14.93 1.47 4.38
N LEU A 87 -14.83 0.14 4.53
CA LEU A 87 -14.11 -0.77 3.65
C LEU A 87 -15.10 -1.83 3.15
N SER A 88 -15.27 -1.92 1.85
CA SER A 88 -16.09 -2.95 1.23
C SER A 88 -15.42 -4.33 1.25
N GLU A 89 -16.19 -5.40 0.97
CA GLU A 89 -15.66 -6.77 0.90
C GLU A 89 -14.47 -6.88 -0.08
N ALA A 90 -14.56 -6.24 -1.26
CA ALA A 90 -13.48 -6.25 -2.25
C ALA A 90 -12.22 -5.51 -1.75
N GLN A 91 -12.39 -4.36 -1.10
CA GLN A 91 -11.27 -3.61 -0.53
C GLN A 91 -10.62 -4.36 0.64
N LEU A 92 -11.42 -5.04 1.45
CA LEU A 92 -10.91 -5.90 2.53
C LEU A 92 -10.15 -7.12 1.98
N GLU A 93 -10.63 -7.72 0.89
CA GLU A 93 -9.90 -8.79 0.18
C GLU A 93 -8.53 -8.31 -0.27
N THR A 94 -8.45 -7.15 -0.91
CA THR A 94 -7.17 -6.52 -1.30
C THR A 94 -6.25 -6.34 -0.11
N ILE A 95 -6.76 -5.84 1.02
CA ILE A 95 -5.97 -5.64 2.25
C ILE A 95 -5.46 -6.98 2.80
N ILE A 96 -6.27 -8.03 2.79
CA ILE A 96 -5.87 -9.38 3.22
C ILE A 96 -4.76 -9.93 2.32
N MET A 97 -4.95 -9.86 1.01
CA MET A 97 -3.98 -10.38 0.04
C MET A 97 -2.64 -9.63 0.08
N ALA A 98 -2.70 -8.30 0.17
CA ALA A 98 -1.50 -7.48 0.27
C ALA A 98 -0.77 -7.70 1.60
N ASN A 99 -1.51 -7.82 2.72
CA ASN A 99 -0.90 -8.13 4.01
C ASN A 99 -0.24 -9.51 4.01
N ASP A 100 -0.85 -10.50 3.36
CA ASP A 100 -0.25 -11.83 3.18
C ASP A 100 1.05 -11.76 2.35
N ALA A 101 1.05 -11.00 1.26
CA ALA A 101 2.27 -10.77 0.48
C ALA A 101 3.36 -10.11 1.32
N HIS A 102 3.01 -9.05 2.06
CA HIS A 102 3.94 -8.31 2.90
C HIS A 102 4.45 -9.10 4.12
N ALA A 103 3.83 -10.22 4.46
CA ALA A 103 4.31 -11.13 5.52
C ALA A 103 5.36 -12.12 5.02
N ARG A 104 5.69 -12.11 3.74
CA ARG A 104 6.65 -13.00 3.10
C ARG A 104 7.80 -12.22 2.47
N ASP A 105 8.97 -12.85 2.44
CA ASP A 105 10.14 -12.30 1.75
C ASP A 105 10.25 -12.86 0.32
N LEU A 106 10.96 -12.12 -0.51
CA LEU A 106 11.46 -12.63 -1.80
C LEU A 106 12.36 -13.85 -1.54
N PRO A 107 12.29 -14.88 -2.38
CA PRO A 107 13.18 -16.03 -2.25
C PRO A 107 14.65 -15.64 -2.42
N GLY A 108 15.45 -15.81 -1.35
CA GLY A 108 16.87 -15.48 -1.32
C GLY A 108 17.19 -14.11 -0.74
N LYS A 109 18.48 -13.79 -0.76
CA LYS A 109 19.00 -12.49 -0.37
C LYS A 109 19.53 -11.73 -1.57
N PHE A 110 19.57 -10.41 -1.49
CA PHE A 110 19.93 -9.56 -2.60
C PHE A 110 20.89 -8.46 -2.15
N THR A 111 21.80 -8.10 -3.05
CA THR A 111 22.60 -6.87 -3.00
C THR A 111 22.09 -5.91 -4.05
N ILE A 112 22.44 -4.64 -3.91
CA ILE A 112 22.17 -3.62 -4.92
C ILE A 112 23.50 -3.32 -5.61
N ASP A 113 23.49 -3.22 -6.94
CA ASP A 113 24.70 -2.89 -7.71
C ASP A 113 25.25 -1.50 -7.34
N GLU A 114 26.50 -1.21 -7.74
CA GLU A 114 27.17 0.05 -7.42
C GLU A 114 26.41 1.27 -7.96
N ASP A 115 25.75 1.12 -9.09
CA ASP A 115 24.94 2.17 -9.73
C ASP A 115 23.55 2.31 -9.11
N GLN A 116 23.17 1.45 -8.15
CA GLN A 116 21.86 1.39 -7.51
C GLN A 116 20.69 1.20 -8.49
N THR A 117 20.95 0.51 -9.60
CA THR A 117 19.96 0.30 -10.66
C THR A 117 19.39 -1.10 -10.68
N LYS A 118 20.07 -2.09 -10.09
CA LYS A 118 19.68 -3.50 -10.15
C LYS A 118 19.82 -4.18 -8.80
N MET A 119 18.88 -5.04 -8.51
CA MET A 119 19.00 -6.02 -7.44
C MET A 119 19.62 -7.30 -7.98
N LEU A 120 20.70 -7.73 -7.36
CA LEU A 120 21.42 -8.96 -7.73
C LEU A 120 21.24 -9.98 -6.62
N ARG A 121 20.81 -11.20 -6.97
CA ARG A 121 20.73 -12.27 -6.00
C ARG A 121 22.13 -12.69 -5.56
N SER A 122 22.34 -12.68 -4.26
CA SER A 122 23.67 -12.94 -3.69
C SER A 122 23.53 -13.52 -2.27
N ASP A 123 23.07 -14.76 -2.19
CA ASP A 123 22.72 -15.40 -0.92
C ASP A 123 23.91 -15.53 0.05
N GLU A 124 25.15 -15.54 -0.46
CA GLU A 124 26.39 -15.75 0.30
C GLU A 124 27.07 -14.44 0.73
N GLU A 125 26.76 -13.32 0.14
CA GLU A 125 27.39 -12.04 0.50
C GLU A 125 26.90 -11.51 1.84
N ALA A 126 27.84 -11.07 2.69
CA ALA A 126 27.52 -10.53 4.01
C ALA A 126 26.65 -9.25 3.96
N ALA A 127 26.72 -8.50 2.86
CA ALA A 127 25.91 -7.30 2.62
C ALA A 127 24.50 -7.61 2.11
N ALA A 128 24.23 -8.85 1.68
CA ALA A 128 22.94 -9.24 1.11
C ALA A 128 21.83 -9.20 2.17
N ARG A 129 20.69 -8.68 1.77
CA ARG A 129 19.49 -8.50 2.61
C ARG A 129 18.31 -9.30 2.04
N ALA A 130 17.45 -9.77 2.93
CA ALA A 130 16.12 -10.22 2.56
C ALA A 130 15.22 -9.00 2.31
N TYR A 131 14.36 -9.10 1.31
CA TYR A 131 13.40 -8.06 0.97
C TYR A 131 12.00 -8.64 1.02
N ARG A 132 11.08 -7.92 1.64
CA ARG A 132 9.66 -8.25 1.69
C ARG A 132 9.05 -8.23 0.30
N LEU A 133 8.11 -9.15 0.05
CA LEU A 133 7.30 -9.09 -1.16
C LEU A 133 6.48 -7.80 -1.20
N GLY A 134 6.44 -7.17 -2.38
CA GLY A 134 5.47 -6.13 -2.68
C GLY A 134 4.14 -6.72 -3.12
N TYR A 135 3.14 -5.85 -3.26
CA TYR A 135 1.83 -6.18 -3.80
C TYR A 135 1.47 -5.20 -4.91
N PHE A 136 1.06 -5.72 -6.06
CA PHE A 136 0.58 -4.90 -7.16
C PHE A 136 -0.95 -4.84 -7.15
N LEU A 137 -1.48 -3.64 -6.94
CA LEU A 137 -2.90 -3.36 -6.95
C LEU A 137 -3.31 -2.89 -8.35
N GLY A 138 -3.91 -3.79 -9.11
CA GLY A 138 -4.29 -3.58 -10.51
C GLY A 138 -5.73 -3.13 -10.76
N ASP A 139 -6.49 -2.80 -9.73
CA ASP A 139 -7.89 -2.45 -9.83
C ASP A 139 -8.17 -1.27 -10.75
N GLY A 140 -9.31 -1.29 -11.39
CA GLY A 140 -9.77 -0.24 -12.28
C GLY A 140 -10.02 1.10 -11.58
N THR A 141 -10.33 2.11 -12.35
CA THR A 141 -10.75 3.40 -11.82
C THR A 141 -12.11 3.27 -11.13
N GLY A 142 -12.25 3.84 -9.94
CA GLY A 142 -13.50 3.82 -9.18
C GLY A 142 -13.60 2.74 -8.11
N CYS A 143 -12.70 1.73 -8.09
CA CYS A 143 -12.69 0.68 -7.05
C CYS A 143 -12.23 1.17 -5.66
N GLY A 144 -11.78 2.41 -5.56
CA GLY A 144 -11.36 2.99 -4.28
C GLY A 144 -9.92 2.66 -3.88
N LYS A 145 -9.00 2.51 -4.85
CA LYS A 145 -7.56 2.23 -4.60
C LYS A 145 -6.92 3.13 -3.53
N GLY A 146 -7.32 4.40 -3.44
CA GLY A 146 -6.84 5.30 -2.38
C GLY A 146 -7.23 4.79 -1.00
N ARG A 147 -8.47 4.32 -0.86
CA ARG A 147 -8.99 3.73 0.37
C ARG A 147 -8.27 2.42 0.74
N GLU A 148 -7.96 1.59 -0.24
CA GLU A 148 -7.18 0.37 -0.06
C GLU A 148 -5.75 0.68 0.40
N CYS A 149 -5.09 1.65 -0.23
CA CYS A 149 -3.78 2.13 0.22
C CYS A 149 -3.81 2.65 1.66
N ALA A 150 -4.82 3.46 2.00
CA ALA A 150 -5.00 3.97 3.37
C ALA A 150 -5.26 2.82 4.35
N GLY A 151 -6.05 1.82 3.97
CA GLY A 151 -6.31 0.62 4.76
C GLY A 151 -5.05 -0.21 5.02
N LEU A 152 -4.20 -0.40 4.01
CA LEU A 152 -2.91 -1.07 4.15
C LEU A 152 -1.95 -0.31 5.06
N ILE A 153 -1.91 1.01 4.95
CA ILE A 153 -1.13 1.85 5.88
C ILE A 153 -1.68 1.72 7.29
N LEU A 154 -3.01 1.70 7.47
CA LEU A 154 -3.64 1.54 8.78
C LEU A 154 -3.29 0.20 9.43
N VAL A 155 -3.32 -0.91 8.68
CA VAL A 155 -2.89 -2.23 9.17
C VAL A 155 -1.45 -2.20 9.65
N ASN A 156 -0.55 -1.60 8.86
CA ASN A 156 0.84 -1.43 9.26
C ASN A 156 0.98 -0.56 10.52
N TRP A 157 0.23 0.53 10.58
CA TRP A 157 0.20 1.45 11.73
C TRP A 157 -0.22 0.75 13.02
N LEU A 158 -1.28 -0.04 12.96
CA LEU A 158 -1.80 -0.81 14.10
C LEU A 158 -0.85 -1.95 14.51
N SER A 159 0.02 -2.38 13.59
CA SER A 159 1.09 -3.34 13.84
C SER A 159 2.39 -2.70 14.34
N GLY A 160 2.37 -1.38 14.64
CA GLY A 160 3.54 -0.64 15.13
C GLY A 160 4.40 -0.01 14.03
N ARG A 161 4.18 -0.30 12.77
CA ARG A 161 4.91 0.26 11.61
C ARG A 161 4.30 1.59 11.18
N ARG A 162 4.62 2.66 11.90
CA ARG A 162 3.95 3.96 11.78
C ARG A 162 4.61 4.95 10.81
N LYS A 163 5.66 4.54 10.11
CA LYS A 163 6.28 5.34 9.06
C LYS A 163 5.79 4.83 7.71
N ALA A 164 5.17 5.68 6.91
CA ALA A 164 4.76 5.35 5.56
C ALA A 164 5.17 6.44 4.57
N VAL A 165 5.30 6.05 3.31
CA VAL A 165 5.49 6.94 2.17
C VAL A 165 4.35 6.72 1.19
N TRP A 166 3.72 7.81 0.75
CA TRP A 166 2.67 7.79 -0.27
C TRP A 166 3.13 8.61 -1.48
N VAL A 167 3.51 7.91 -2.53
CA VAL A 167 3.97 8.53 -3.78
C VAL A 167 2.80 8.66 -4.75
N SER A 168 2.65 9.83 -5.35
CA SER A 168 1.56 10.11 -6.30
C SER A 168 2.05 10.92 -7.50
N LYS A 169 1.24 10.98 -8.55
CA LYS A 169 1.55 11.77 -9.76
C LYS A 169 1.35 13.27 -9.57
N SER A 170 0.46 13.70 -8.69
CA SER A 170 0.10 15.11 -8.48
C SER A 170 0.03 15.48 -7.00
N ALA A 171 0.45 16.69 -6.67
CA ALA A 171 0.37 17.23 -5.32
C ALA A 171 -1.09 17.45 -4.85
N THR A 172 -2.02 17.71 -5.74
CA THR A 172 -3.45 17.89 -5.42
C THR A 172 -4.11 16.62 -4.88
N LEU A 173 -3.55 15.44 -5.21
CA LEU A 173 -4.05 14.17 -4.71
C LEU A 173 -3.78 13.92 -3.21
N ILE A 174 -3.11 14.86 -2.54
CA ILE A 174 -3.00 14.83 -1.08
C ILE A 174 -4.37 14.95 -0.41
N GLU A 175 -5.29 15.72 -1.00
CA GLU A 175 -6.65 15.88 -0.47
C GLU A 175 -7.43 14.56 -0.49
N ASP A 176 -7.26 13.77 -1.55
CA ASP A 176 -7.83 12.42 -1.63
C ASP A 176 -7.22 11.49 -0.57
N ALA A 177 -5.89 11.54 -0.41
CA ALA A 177 -5.20 10.75 0.61
C ALA A 177 -5.64 11.12 2.03
N LEU A 178 -5.79 12.42 2.31
CA LEU A 178 -6.31 12.94 3.58
C LEU A 178 -7.72 12.45 3.86
N ARG A 179 -8.62 12.55 2.88
CA ARG A 179 -9.99 12.06 2.98
C ARG A 179 -10.01 10.55 3.27
N ASP A 180 -9.31 9.75 2.45
CA ASP A 180 -9.29 8.30 2.61
C ASP A 180 -8.69 7.86 3.95
N TRP A 181 -7.65 8.55 4.43
CA TRP A 181 -7.04 8.29 5.74
C TRP A 181 -7.97 8.67 6.90
N THR A 182 -8.60 9.84 6.85
CA THR A 182 -9.49 10.32 7.91
C THR A 182 -10.78 9.52 8.00
N ASP A 183 -11.33 9.06 6.90
CA ASP A 183 -12.50 8.18 6.85
C ASP A 183 -12.22 6.85 7.56
N LEU A 184 -10.97 6.38 7.53
CA LEU A 184 -10.55 5.19 8.27
C LEU A 184 -10.19 5.48 9.74
N GLY A 185 -10.27 6.75 10.17
CA GLY A 185 -10.06 7.18 11.55
C GLY A 185 -8.67 7.70 11.86
N GLY A 186 -7.84 7.92 10.84
CA GLY A 186 -6.56 8.59 10.99
C GLY A 186 -6.71 10.10 11.21
N SER A 187 -5.66 10.73 11.70
CA SER A 187 -5.64 12.18 11.86
C SER A 187 -5.13 12.87 10.58
N PRO A 188 -5.71 14.00 10.17
CA PRO A 188 -5.14 14.79 9.06
C PRO A 188 -3.69 15.20 9.31
N ALA A 189 -3.28 15.34 10.57
CA ALA A 189 -1.91 15.68 10.94
C ALA A 189 -0.89 14.57 10.64
N ASP A 190 -1.37 13.33 10.48
CA ASP A 190 -0.49 12.19 10.17
C ASP A 190 0.08 12.25 8.75
N ILE A 191 -0.58 12.96 7.82
CA ILE A 191 -0.12 13.11 6.44
C ILE A 191 0.55 14.45 6.26
N GLN A 192 1.81 14.47 5.83
CA GLN A 192 2.55 15.69 5.57
C GLN A 192 3.22 15.60 4.18
N PRO A 193 3.12 16.66 3.36
CA PRO A 193 3.83 16.69 2.08
C PRO A 193 5.33 16.94 2.30
N LEU A 194 6.17 16.25 1.53
CA LEU A 194 7.62 16.44 1.59
C LEU A 194 8.02 17.91 1.28
N SER A 195 7.20 18.63 0.53
CA SER A 195 7.40 20.06 0.21
C SER A 195 7.37 20.98 1.43
N LYS A 196 6.88 20.52 2.57
CA LYS A 196 6.92 21.26 3.84
C LYS A 196 8.36 21.54 4.32
N TRP A 197 9.31 20.70 3.95
CA TRP A 197 10.72 20.88 4.24
C TRP A 197 11.47 21.36 3.00
N LYS A 198 12.40 22.30 3.17
CA LYS A 198 13.29 22.71 2.08
C LYS A 198 14.20 21.54 1.66
N PRO A 199 14.72 21.53 0.42
CA PRO A 199 15.55 20.41 -0.06
C PRO A 199 16.76 20.07 0.82
N ASP A 200 17.39 21.05 1.43
CA ASP A 200 18.58 20.89 2.26
C ASP A 200 18.24 20.82 3.76
N GLN A 201 16.96 20.72 4.10
CA GLN A 201 16.48 20.65 5.48
C GLN A 201 16.19 19.21 5.86
N GLN A 202 16.67 18.79 7.05
CA GLN A 202 16.33 17.51 7.61
C GLN A 202 14.80 17.40 7.85
N VAL A 203 14.21 16.27 7.46
CA VAL A 203 12.81 15.96 7.74
C VAL A 203 12.67 15.60 9.22
N THR A 204 11.99 16.45 9.96
CA THR A 204 11.81 16.26 11.42
C THR A 204 10.53 15.47 11.75
N MET A 205 9.82 14.95 10.75
CA MET A 205 8.65 14.12 10.95
C MET A 205 9.05 12.74 11.48
N GLY A 206 8.56 12.36 12.63
CA GLY A 206 8.71 11.01 13.19
C GLY A 206 7.74 10.02 12.51
N ASP A 207 6.76 9.51 13.30
CA ASP A 207 5.66 8.70 12.77
C ASP A 207 4.80 9.52 11.81
N GLY A 208 4.20 8.85 10.84
CA GLY A 208 3.29 9.50 9.88
C GLY A 208 3.54 9.08 8.43
N ILE A 209 2.68 9.61 7.57
CA ILE A 209 2.63 9.33 6.15
C ILE A 209 3.27 10.50 5.40
N MET A 210 4.42 10.28 4.79
CA MET A 210 5.08 11.27 3.95
C MET A 210 4.45 11.22 2.55
N PHE A 211 3.71 12.26 2.20
CA PHE A 211 3.17 12.41 0.86
C PHE A 211 4.19 13.08 -0.07
N VAL A 212 4.44 12.47 -1.22
CA VAL A 212 5.42 12.98 -2.19
C VAL A 212 4.96 12.71 -3.62
N THR A 213 5.38 13.54 -4.57
CA THR A 213 5.11 13.28 -5.99
C THR A 213 6.37 12.74 -6.69
N TYR A 214 6.16 11.96 -7.76
CA TYR A 214 7.26 11.51 -8.62
C TYR A 214 8.11 12.69 -9.14
N ALA A 215 7.47 13.81 -9.48
CA ALA A 215 8.18 15.02 -9.91
C ALA A 215 9.07 15.60 -8.80
N THR A 216 8.58 15.60 -7.56
CA THR A 216 9.35 16.03 -6.38
C THR A 216 10.56 15.12 -6.19
N LEU A 217 10.40 13.80 -6.21
CA LEU A 217 11.51 12.86 -6.00
C LEU A 217 12.65 13.04 -7.01
N ARG A 218 12.33 13.44 -8.24
CA ARG A 218 13.34 13.70 -9.29
C ARG A 218 14.02 15.06 -9.17
N SER A 219 13.51 15.96 -8.32
CA SER A 219 14.09 17.29 -8.17
C SER A 219 15.32 17.27 -7.26
N ALA A 220 16.31 18.12 -7.57
CA ALA A 220 17.49 18.32 -6.73
C ALA A 220 17.47 19.70 -6.09
N GLY A 221 18.03 19.82 -4.90
CA GLY A 221 18.32 21.08 -4.25
C GLY A 221 19.55 21.78 -4.86
N LYS A 222 19.79 23.03 -4.46
CA LYS A 222 20.94 23.82 -4.93
C LYS A 222 22.30 23.22 -4.56
N CYS A 223 22.35 22.46 -3.47
CA CYS A 223 23.58 21.81 -2.98
C CYS A 223 23.76 20.39 -3.51
N GLY A 224 23.01 19.98 -4.54
CA GLY A 224 23.12 18.62 -5.12
C GLY A 224 22.37 17.54 -4.33
N THR A 225 21.84 17.83 -3.16
CA THR A 225 20.99 16.89 -2.40
C THR A 225 19.67 16.69 -3.14
N THR A 226 19.38 15.47 -3.51
CA THR A 226 18.10 15.15 -4.15
C THR A 226 16.99 15.02 -3.12
N ARG A 227 15.76 15.29 -3.54
CA ARG A 227 14.58 15.07 -2.67
C ARG A 227 14.40 13.59 -2.34
N LEU A 228 14.88 12.70 -3.20
CA LEU A 228 14.94 11.28 -2.93
C LEU A 228 15.86 10.98 -1.74
N ASN A 229 17.09 11.55 -1.73
CA ASN A 229 18.02 11.36 -0.62
C ASN A 229 17.43 11.88 0.70
N GLN A 230 16.78 13.04 0.69
CA GLN A 230 16.09 13.58 1.88
C GLN A 230 15.00 12.63 2.40
N LEU A 231 14.27 11.96 1.50
CA LEU A 231 13.30 10.93 1.87
C LEU A 231 13.98 9.68 2.43
N LEU A 232 15.07 9.23 1.77
CA LEU A 232 15.85 8.07 2.22
C LEU A 232 16.49 8.31 3.59
N ASP A 233 16.99 9.50 3.88
CA ASP A 233 17.52 9.86 5.19
C ASP A 233 16.45 9.74 6.30
N ARG A 234 15.19 10.13 6.00
CA ARG A 234 14.07 9.90 6.93
C ARG A 234 13.78 8.42 7.14
N MET A 235 13.99 7.62 6.10
CA MET A 235 13.77 6.18 6.13
C MET A 235 15.00 5.41 6.63
N ALA A 236 16.15 6.07 6.80
CA ALA A 236 17.39 5.44 7.21
C ALA A 236 17.25 4.71 8.56
N GLY A 237 18.07 3.69 8.76
CA GLY A 237 18.05 2.84 9.95
C GLY A 237 17.03 1.69 9.81
N ASP A 238 16.18 1.54 10.83
CA ASP A 238 15.24 0.42 10.92
C ASP A 238 13.89 0.71 10.26
N PHE A 239 13.90 1.23 9.03
CA PHE A 239 12.63 1.45 8.32
C PHE A 239 11.97 0.11 7.96
N ASP A 240 10.95 -0.23 8.72
CA ASP A 240 10.06 -1.38 8.48
C ASP A 240 8.64 -0.89 8.12
N GLY A 241 8.55 0.21 7.41
CA GLY A 241 7.30 0.84 7.05
C GLY A 241 6.74 0.36 5.70
N MET A 242 5.81 1.14 5.16
CA MET A 242 5.17 0.88 3.89
C MET A 242 5.45 2.02 2.90
N CYS A 243 5.78 1.66 1.66
CA CYS A 243 5.81 2.57 0.52
C CYS A 243 4.66 2.23 -0.42
N ALA A 244 3.75 3.19 -0.64
CA ALA A 244 2.66 3.07 -1.60
C ALA A 244 2.96 3.93 -2.82
N PHE A 245 3.04 3.31 -3.99
CA PHE A 245 3.28 3.99 -5.27
C PHE A 245 1.98 4.03 -6.06
N ARG A 246 1.26 5.15 -5.99
CA ARG A 246 0.03 5.34 -6.77
C ARG A 246 0.38 5.76 -8.19
N ASP A 247 -0.38 5.25 -9.17
CA ASP A 247 -0.17 5.54 -10.60
C ASP A 247 1.25 5.17 -11.09
N ALA A 248 1.80 4.05 -10.63
CA ALA A 248 3.16 3.60 -10.92
C ALA A 248 3.47 3.51 -12.43
N HIS A 249 2.44 3.27 -13.28
CA HIS A 249 2.57 3.32 -14.74
C HIS A 249 3.06 4.69 -15.27
N ALA A 250 2.86 5.77 -14.52
CA ALA A 250 3.35 7.10 -14.90
C ALA A 250 4.88 7.19 -14.83
N THR A 251 5.54 6.34 -14.02
CA THR A 251 7.01 6.29 -13.95
C THR A 251 7.60 5.50 -15.11
N ALA A 252 6.94 4.44 -15.57
CA ALA A 252 7.39 3.61 -16.67
C ALA A 252 7.44 4.37 -18.01
N LYS A 253 6.61 5.40 -18.19
CA LYS A 253 6.59 6.25 -19.39
C LYS A 253 7.70 7.31 -19.43
N SER A 254 8.31 7.63 -18.29
CA SER A 254 9.35 8.67 -18.20
C SER A 254 10.77 8.12 -18.23
N ALA A 255 10.94 6.82 -18.23
CA ALA A 255 12.23 6.17 -18.44
C ALA A 255 12.46 6.06 -19.96
N GLY A 256 13.18 7.00 -20.55
CA GLY A 256 13.92 6.73 -21.78
C GLY A 256 14.87 5.53 -21.54
N PRO A 257 15.41 4.90 -22.62
CA PRO A 257 16.12 3.62 -22.52
C PRO A 257 17.33 3.59 -21.57
N GLU A 258 17.68 4.68 -20.91
CA GLU A 258 18.90 4.78 -20.10
C GLU A 258 18.68 5.12 -18.61
N ARG A 259 17.45 5.28 -18.11
CA ARG A 259 17.23 5.57 -16.67
C ARG A 259 15.97 4.88 -16.16
N GLY A 260 16.01 3.58 -16.07
CA GLY A 260 15.02 2.82 -15.33
C GLY A 260 15.26 3.01 -13.83
N LEU A 261 14.35 3.67 -13.12
CA LEU A 261 14.19 3.44 -11.70
C LEU A 261 13.59 2.05 -11.57
N ALA A 262 14.42 1.05 -11.26
CA ALA A 262 13.92 -0.24 -10.80
C ALA A 262 13.24 -0.03 -9.44
N CYS A 263 11.93 -0.29 -9.38
CA CYS A 263 11.19 -0.47 -8.14
C CYS A 263 11.53 -1.81 -7.51
#